data_57936e32d581badf1ea2b33b9afe5771
#
_entry.id   57936e32d581badf1ea2b33b9afe5771
#
_cell.length_a   1.000
_cell.length_b   1.000
_cell.length_c   1.000
_cell.angle_alpha   90.00
_cell.angle_beta   90.00
_cell.angle_gamma   90.00
#
_symmetry.space_group_name_H-M   'P 1'
#
loop_
_entity.id
_entity.type
_entity.pdbx_description
1 polymer ?
#
loop_
_entity_poly.entity_id
_entity_poly.type
_entity_poly.pdbx_seq_one_letter_code
_entity_poly.pdbx_strand_id
1 'polypeptide(L)'
;MCYQAIEDLLGYALRTGLIEECDRTWAANRLLQTLGLESWEPPQTVRERPLEDILRELLDNAAARGVIQNDTTSRDLFDTELMGILTPRPAQVISEFRRRYQTDPKEATDWFYLFCQDTDYIRRYRVARDRKWKAATPYGELDITINLSKPEKDPKAIAAAKAAPQRGYPKCLLCRENEGYAGRLNHPARQNHRIIPVTIHQEDWFLQYSPYVYYNEHCIVLNGRHAPMKIDRATFRKLLDFVKQFPHYFVGSNADLPIVGGSILSHDHFQGGCYTFAMEKAPVEREVVFRGFEDVEAGIVKWPMSVIRLRCGDDRRLVELAEHILTAWRGYTDEAAFVFAETDGEPHNTITPIARMRAGQFELDLVLRNNITTEEYPLGVYHPHQELHHIKKENIGLIEVMGLAVLPARLKDELDGVAQVLVHGGDLRRDEALAKHADWAEELKSRHVFTAENAEELLRQEVGAVFATVLEHAGVFKCTPEGREAFLRFIHSV
;
A
#
# COMPACT_ATOMS: atom_id res chain seq x y z
N MET A 1 -1.74 24.05 -32.16
CA MET A 1 -2.71 24.40 -31.09
C MET A 1 -3.38 23.11 -30.63
N CYS A 2 -3.63 22.94 -29.33
CA CYS A 2 -4.15 21.69 -28.75
C CYS A 2 -5.69 21.61 -28.74
N TYR A 3 -6.37 22.22 -29.69
CA TYR A 3 -7.85 22.29 -29.72
C TYR A 3 -8.49 20.90 -29.80
N GLN A 4 -7.86 19.97 -30.55
CA GLN A 4 -8.33 18.61 -30.65
C GLN A 4 -8.22 17.88 -29.32
N ALA A 5 -7.12 18.08 -28.59
CA ALA A 5 -6.92 17.42 -27.28
C ALA A 5 -7.92 17.94 -26.22
N ILE A 6 -8.32 19.23 -26.29
CA ILE A 6 -9.39 19.76 -25.43
C ILE A 6 -10.73 19.07 -25.76
N GLU A 7 -11.06 18.94 -27.04
CA GLU A 7 -12.28 18.27 -27.49
C GLU A 7 -12.29 16.78 -27.07
N ASP A 8 -11.16 16.10 -27.29
CA ASP A 8 -11.00 14.70 -26.92
C ASP A 8 -11.14 14.49 -25.40
N LEU A 9 -10.61 15.43 -24.58
CA LEU A 9 -10.72 15.39 -23.12
C LEU A 9 -12.16 15.63 -22.64
N LEU A 10 -12.89 16.58 -23.26
CA LEU A 10 -14.32 16.79 -22.97
C LEU A 10 -15.13 15.55 -23.34
N GLY A 11 -14.87 14.97 -24.52
CA GLY A 11 -15.51 13.74 -24.96
C GLY A 11 -15.21 12.56 -24.01
N TYR A 12 -13.99 12.47 -23.48
CA TYR A 12 -13.63 11.49 -22.45
C TYR A 12 -14.48 11.69 -21.18
N ALA A 13 -14.57 12.92 -20.68
CA ALA A 13 -15.30 13.23 -19.44
C ALA A 13 -16.82 12.95 -19.58
N LEU A 14 -17.40 13.19 -20.75
CA LEU A 14 -18.80 12.84 -21.03
C LEU A 14 -19.02 11.32 -21.07
N ARG A 15 -18.16 10.58 -21.77
CA ARG A 15 -18.26 9.11 -21.86
C ARG A 15 -18.10 8.40 -20.52
N THR A 16 -17.23 8.92 -19.66
CA THR A 16 -16.98 8.36 -18.30
C THR A 16 -17.98 8.89 -17.27
N GLY A 17 -18.86 9.80 -17.65
CA GLY A 17 -19.86 10.37 -16.75
C GLY A 17 -19.27 11.30 -15.66
N LEU A 18 -18.06 11.83 -15.87
CA LEU A 18 -17.46 12.83 -14.98
C LEU A 18 -18.18 14.16 -15.08
N ILE A 19 -18.68 14.53 -16.27
CA ILE A 19 -19.52 15.71 -16.52
C ILE A 19 -20.75 15.31 -17.31
N GLU A 20 -21.80 16.12 -17.22
CA GLU A 20 -22.98 16.03 -18.06
C GLU A 20 -22.87 16.97 -19.28
N GLU A 21 -23.71 16.77 -20.32
CA GLU A 21 -23.68 17.62 -21.52
C GLU A 21 -23.90 19.11 -21.21
N CYS A 22 -24.71 19.42 -20.20
CA CYS A 22 -24.93 20.80 -19.74
C CYS A 22 -23.66 21.46 -19.14
N ASP A 23 -22.70 20.67 -18.66
CA ASP A 23 -21.42 21.16 -18.08
C ASP A 23 -20.36 21.43 -19.14
N ARG A 24 -20.53 20.92 -20.37
CA ARG A 24 -19.53 20.92 -21.42
C ARG A 24 -18.94 22.30 -21.71
N THR A 25 -19.78 23.31 -21.89
CA THR A 25 -19.33 24.68 -22.20
C THR A 25 -18.56 25.28 -21.01
N TRP A 26 -19.05 25.08 -19.80
CA TRP A 26 -18.36 25.54 -18.58
C TRP A 26 -16.99 24.86 -18.45
N ALA A 27 -16.92 23.56 -18.62
CA ALA A 27 -15.67 22.80 -18.54
C ALA A 27 -14.67 23.25 -19.63
N ALA A 28 -15.12 23.44 -20.87
CA ALA A 28 -14.29 23.96 -21.95
C ALA A 28 -13.68 25.32 -21.60
N ASN A 29 -14.49 26.28 -21.13
CA ASN A 29 -14.00 27.59 -20.71
C ASN A 29 -13.02 27.55 -19.55
N ARG A 30 -13.20 26.64 -18.60
CA ARG A 30 -12.25 26.41 -17.49
C ARG A 30 -10.93 25.83 -17.99
N LEU A 31 -10.98 24.85 -18.90
CA LEU A 31 -9.79 24.27 -19.53
C LEU A 31 -9.02 25.34 -20.33
N LEU A 32 -9.71 26.18 -21.11
CA LEU A 32 -9.09 27.31 -21.84
C LEU A 32 -8.36 28.25 -20.87
N GLN A 33 -9.03 28.66 -19.79
CA GLN A 33 -8.44 29.53 -18.77
C GLN A 33 -7.17 28.92 -18.17
N THR A 34 -7.21 27.65 -17.76
CA THR A 34 -6.08 26.94 -17.15
C THR A 34 -4.94 26.77 -18.15
N LEU A 35 -5.25 26.47 -19.41
CA LEU A 35 -4.27 26.37 -20.50
C LEU A 35 -3.74 27.74 -20.97
N GLY A 36 -4.28 28.86 -20.48
CA GLY A 36 -3.92 30.20 -20.93
C GLY A 36 -4.25 30.44 -22.40
N LEU A 37 -5.42 29.99 -22.87
CA LEU A 37 -5.92 30.16 -24.22
C LEU A 37 -7.05 31.17 -24.20
N GLU A 38 -7.02 32.15 -25.15
CA GLU A 38 -8.03 33.22 -25.26
C GLU A 38 -9.20 32.81 -26.18
N SER A 39 -8.99 31.84 -27.07
CA SER A 39 -9.97 31.35 -28.02
C SER A 39 -9.87 29.87 -28.26
N TRP A 40 -10.95 29.27 -28.75
CA TRP A 40 -11.03 27.87 -29.11
C TRP A 40 -11.96 27.68 -30.28
N GLU A 41 -11.46 26.99 -31.27
CA GLU A 41 -12.28 26.54 -32.43
C GLU A 41 -12.51 25.03 -32.24
N PRO A 42 -13.68 24.61 -31.71
CA PRO A 42 -13.92 23.22 -31.44
C PRO A 42 -13.88 22.40 -32.75
N PRO A 43 -13.10 21.32 -32.79
CA PRO A 43 -13.15 20.36 -33.90
C PRO A 43 -14.52 19.73 -34.03
N GLN A 44 -14.89 19.33 -35.26
CA GLN A 44 -16.20 18.72 -35.51
C GLN A 44 -16.34 17.30 -34.96
N THR A 45 -15.25 16.65 -34.59
CA THR A 45 -15.22 15.25 -34.14
C THR A 45 -14.39 15.07 -32.90
N VAL A 46 -14.92 14.32 -31.93
CA VAL A 46 -14.19 13.78 -30.80
C VAL A 46 -13.43 12.53 -31.27
N ARG A 47 -12.18 12.41 -30.90
CA ARG A 47 -11.36 11.19 -31.13
C ARG A 47 -11.31 10.38 -29.88
N GLU A 48 -11.58 9.09 -29.98
CA GLU A 48 -11.36 8.16 -28.86
C GLU A 48 -9.87 7.81 -28.78
N ARG A 49 -9.22 8.34 -27.74
CA ARG A 49 -7.80 8.16 -27.47
C ARG A 49 -7.58 7.77 -26.02
N PRO A 50 -6.47 7.09 -25.67
CA PRO A 50 -6.07 6.92 -24.28
C PRO A 50 -5.93 8.28 -23.56
N LEU A 51 -6.41 8.37 -22.32
CA LEU A 51 -6.35 9.60 -21.53
C LEU A 51 -4.91 10.11 -21.38
N GLU A 52 -3.96 9.21 -21.19
CA GLU A 52 -2.51 9.53 -21.14
C GLU A 52 -2.05 10.32 -22.36
N ASP A 53 -2.48 9.94 -23.55
CA ASP A 53 -2.09 10.60 -24.80
C ASP A 53 -2.71 11.99 -24.94
N ILE A 54 -3.98 12.12 -24.51
CA ILE A 54 -4.69 13.41 -24.50
C ILE A 54 -4.01 14.38 -23.53
N LEU A 55 -3.77 13.94 -22.29
CA LEU A 55 -3.10 14.76 -21.28
C LEU A 55 -1.68 15.12 -21.69
N ARG A 56 -0.91 14.17 -22.24
CA ARG A 56 0.45 14.43 -22.73
C ARG A 56 0.47 15.55 -23.78
N GLU A 57 -0.45 15.54 -24.75
CA GLU A 57 -0.54 16.60 -25.78
C GLU A 57 -0.85 17.97 -25.17
N LEU A 58 -1.77 18.04 -24.19
CA LEU A 58 -2.07 19.27 -23.46
C LEU A 58 -0.88 19.79 -22.66
N LEU A 59 -0.18 18.90 -21.95
CA LEU A 59 1.01 19.23 -21.15
C LEU A 59 2.18 19.69 -22.03
N ASP A 60 2.42 19.02 -23.16
CA ASP A 60 3.47 19.40 -24.11
C ASP A 60 3.20 20.78 -24.70
N ASN A 61 1.94 21.09 -25.04
CA ASN A 61 1.54 22.42 -25.50
C ASN A 61 1.71 23.49 -24.41
N ALA A 62 1.29 23.21 -23.18
CA ALA A 62 1.43 24.12 -22.05
C ALA A 62 2.90 24.41 -21.73
N ALA A 63 3.75 23.38 -21.75
CA ALA A 63 5.20 23.52 -21.54
C ALA A 63 5.86 24.32 -22.66
N ALA A 64 5.56 24.03 -23.93
CA ALA A 64 6.11 24.75 -25.09
C ALA A 64 5.75 26.24 -25.09
N ARG A 65 4.60 26.61 -24.51
CA ARG A 65 4.14 28.00 -24.38
C ARG A 65 4.61 28.67 -23.07
N GLY A 66 5.32 27.94 -22.21
CA GLY A 66 5.82 28.48 -20.94
C GLY A 66 4.73 28.65 -19.86
N VAL A 67 3.56 28.01 -20.01
CA VAL A 67 2.51 27.98 -18.99
C VAL A 67 2.96 27.17 -17.78
N ILE A 68 3.66 26.08 -18.01
CA ILE A 68 4.29 25.25 -16.97
C ILE A 68 5.77 25.00 -17.27
N GLN A 69 6.53 24.60 -16.25
CA GLN A 69 7.89 24.08 -16.45
C GLN A 69 7.80 22.65 -17.00
N ASN A 70 8.78 22.26 -17.83
CA ASN A 70 8.81 20.92 -18.44
C ASN A 70 9.57 19.92 -17.56
N ASP A 71 9.11 19.77 -16.32
CA ASP A 71 9.59 18.75 -15.38
C ASP A 71 8.44 17.89 -14.87
N THR A 72 8.75 16.71 -14.32
CA THR A 72 7.76 15.73 -13.88
C THR A 72 6.80 16.31 -12.83
N THR A 73 7.31 17.10 -11.87
CA THR A 73 6.49 17.63 -10.78
C THR A 73 5.48 18.66 -11.30
N SER A 74 5.94 19.60 -12.14
CA SER A 74 5.09 20.65 -12.73
C SER A 74 4.02 20.04 -13.64
N ARG A 75 4.39 19.03 -14.41
CA ARG A 75 3.44 18.27 -15.26
C ARG A 75 2.40 17.53 -14.42
N ASP A 76 2.81 16.85 -13.32
CA ASP A 76 1.89 16.13 -12.42
C ASP A 76 0.95 17.07 -11.64
N LEU A 77 1.37 18.28 -11.33
CA LEU A 77 0.50 19.28 -10.72
C LEU A 77 -0.55 19.77 -11.73
N PHE A 78 -0.13 20.02 -12.96
CA PHE A 78 -0.97 20.63 -13.98
C PHE A 78 -1.98 19.64 -14.58
N ASP A 79 -1.60 18.38 -14.84
CA ASP A 79 -2.56 17.37 -15.31
C ASP A 79 -3.65 17.09 -14.26
N THR A 80 -3.26 17.08 -12.98
CA THR A 80 -4.23 16.97 -11.88
C THR A 80 -5.16 18.17 -11.79
N GLU A 81 -4.70 19.37 -12.12
CA GLU A 81 -5.53 20.59 -12.23
C GLU A 81 -6.53 20.47 -13.38
N LEU A 82 -6.09 20.04 -14.57
CA LEU A 82 -6.97 19.83 -15.72
C LEU A 82 -8.06 18.80 -15.40
N MET A 83 -7.70 17.65 -14.83
CA MET A 83 -8.65 16.63 -14.42
C MET A 83 -9.57 17.08 -13.28
N GLY A 84 -9.07 17.95 -12.40
CA GLY A 84 -9.85 18.55 -11.32
C GLY A 84 -11.03 19.39 -11.80
N ILE A 85 -10.91 20.02 -12.98
CA ILE A 85 -12.00 20.77 -13.62
C ILE A 85 -13.18 19.84 -13.98
N LEU A 86 -12.85 18.62 -14.42
CA LEU A 86 -13.82 17.62 -14.87
C LEU A 86 -14.35 16.73 -13.75
N THR A 87 -13.74 16.81 -12.57
CA THR A 87 -14.08 15.94 -11.44
C THR A 87 -15.31 16.48 -10.69
N PRO A 88 -16.39 15.70 -10.53
CA PRO A 88 -17.58 16.09 -9.76
C PRO A 88 -17.23 16.57 -8.35
N ARG A 89 -18.08 17.45 -7.80
CA ARG A 89 -17.90 17.95 -6.43
C ARG A 89 -18.08 16.85 -5.39
N PRO A 90 -17.42 16.96 -4.21
CA PRO A 90 -17.53 15.95 -3.14
C PRO A 90 -18.97 15.56 -2.82
N ALA A 91 -19.89 16.53 -2.73
CA ALA A 91 -21.29 16.25 -2.41
C ALA A 91 -21.99 15.32 -3.44
N GLN A 92 -21.67 15.47 -4.73
CA GLN A 92 -22.21 14.61 -5.78
C GLN A 92 -21.68 13.19 -5.67
N VAL A 93 -20.36 13.04 -5.47
CA VAL A 93 -19.68 11.75 -5.32
C VAL A 93 -20.18 11.01 -4.07
N ILE A 94 -20.29 11.70 -2.95
CA ILE A 94 -20.80 11.14 -1.69
C ILE A 94 -22.27 10.71 -1.85
N SER A 95 -23.10 11.52 -2.54
CA SER A 95 -24.50 11.18 -2.78
C SER A 95 -24.64 9.92 -3.61
N GLU A 96 -23.88 9.81 -4.70
CA GLU A 96 -23.91 8.64 -5.59
C GLU A 96 -23.36 7.39 -4.89
N PHE A 97 -22.26 7.52 -4.13
CA PHE A 97 -21.75 6.42 -3.32
C PHE A 97 -22.80 5.90 -2.35
N ARG A 98 -23.46 6.79 -1.59
CA ARG A 98 -24.50 6.41 -0.63
C ARG A 98 -25.70 5.75 -1.28
N ARG A 99 -26.12 6.23 -2.45
CA ARG A 99 -27.22 5.64 -3.22
C ARG A 99 -26.91 4.18 -3.59
N ARG A 100 -25.68 3.92 -4.09
CA ARG A 100 -25.24 2.55 -4.43
C ARG A 100 -25.07 1.69 -3.21
N TYR A 101 -24.50 2.23 -2.14
CA TYR A 101 -24.29 1.53 -0.88
C TYR A 101 -25.61 1.02 -0.25
N GLN A 102 -26.72 1.72 -0.45
CA GLN A 102 -28.03 1.24 -0.02
C GLN A 102 -28.49 -0.02 -0.74
N THR A 103 -28.00 -0.24 -1.95
CA THR A 103 -28.27 -1.46 -2.74
C THR A 103 -27.30 -2.56 -2.37
N ASP A 104 -26.00 -2.28 -2.47
CA ASP A 104 -24.92 -3.20 -2.15
C ASP A 104 -23.64 -2.42 -1.83
N PRO A 105 -23.00 -2.63 -0.66
CA PRO A 105 -21.70 -2.05 -0.34
C PRO A 105 -20.64 -2.29 -1.42
N LYS A 106 -20.65 -3.48 -2.06
CA LYS A 106 -19.70 -3.82 -3.13
C LYS A 106 -19.95 -2.97 -4.39
N GLU A 107 -21.20 -2.77 -4.80
CA GLU A 107 -21.52 -1.90 -5.95
C GLU A 107 -21.00 -0.46 -5.73
N ALA A 108 -21.10 0.03 -4.49
CA ALA A 108 -20.62 1.38 -4.16
C ALA A 108 -19.10 1.48 -4.25
N THR A 109 -18.36 0.49 -3.74
CA THR A 109 -16.89 0.47 -3.77
C THR A 109 -16.36 0.23 -5.18
N ASP A 110 -16.93 -0.68 -5.96
CA ASP A 110 -16.58 -0.93 -7.36
C ASP A 110 -16.73 0.35 -8.19
N TRP A 111 -17.87 1.05 -8.05
CA TRP A 111 -18.12 2.32 -8.72
C TRP A 111 -17.10 3.39 -8.31
N PHE A 112 -16.83 3.54 -7.00
CA PHE A 112 -15.91 4.55 -6.51
C PHE A 112 -14.47 4.28 -6.93
N TYR A 113 -14.08 2.99 -7.02
CA TYR A 113 -12.77 2.60 -7.54
C TYR A 113 -12.62 2.96 -9.03
N LEU A 114 -13.64 2.67 -9.85
CA LEU A 114 -13.67 3.06 -11.26
C LEU A 114 -13.64 4.59 -11.40
N PHE A 115 -14.44 5.31 -10.60
CA PHE A 115 -14.43 6.77 -10.55
C PHE A 115 -13.03 7.34 -10.28
N CYS A 116 -12.30 6.78 -9.31
CA CYS A 116 -10.93 7.20 -9.01
C CYS A 116 -9.93 6.93 -10.16
N GLN A 117 -10.22 5.94 -11.00
CA GLN A 117 -9.47 5.68 -12.23
C GLN A 117 -9.84 6.66 -13.34
N ASP A 118 -11.12 6.96 -13.50
CA ASP A 118 -11.62 7.85 -14.56
C ASP A 118 -11.26 9.32 -14.31
N THR A 119 -11.13 9.72 -13.04
CA THR A 119 -10.58 11.03 -12.67
C THR A 119 -9.06 11.15 -12.80
N ASP A 120 -8.36 10.10 -13.24
CA ASP A 120 -6.88 10.01 -13.27
C ASP A 120 -6.22 10.21 -11.91
N TYR A 121 -6.97 10.08 -10.81
CA TYR A 121 -6.38 9.98 -9.49
C TYR A 121 -5.58 8.69 -9.34
N ILE A 122 -6.14 7.58 -9.83
CA ILE A 122 -5.42 6.33 -10.08
C ILE A 122 -4.98 6.30 -11.53
N ARG A 123 -3.70 6.55 -11.77
CA ARG A 123 -3.12 6.60 -13.11
C ARG A 123 -2.88 5.20 -13.66
N ARG A 124 -3.92 4.62 -14.31
CA ARG A 124 -3.90 3.23 -14.83
C ARG A 124 -2.65 2.91 -15.65
N TYR A 125 -2.23 3.84 -16.49
CA TYR A 125 -1.05 3.67 -17.36
C TYR A 125 0.29 3.64 -16.58
N ARG A 126 0.36 4.27 -15.39
CA ARG A 126 1.53 4.15 -14.51
C ARG A 126 1.51 2.80 -13.79
N VAL A 127 0.36 2.41 -13.24
CA VAL A 127 0.17 1.13 -12.55
C VAL A 127 0.43 -0.07 -13.48
N ALA A 128 0.07 0.04 -14.76
CA ALA A 128 0.32 -1.00 -15.76
C ALA A 128 1.81 -1.24 -16.06
N ARG A 129 2.71 -0.35 -15.63
CA ARG A 129 4.16 -0.53 -15.78
C ARG A 129 4.75 -1.41 -14.70
N ASP A 130 4.07 -1.59 -13.55
CA ASP A 130 4.55 -2.42 -12.45
C ASP A 130 4.81 -3.85 -12.95
N ARG A 131 5.97 -4.41 -12.56
CA ARG A 131 6.25 -5.83 -12.80
C ARG A 131 5.67 -6.64 -11.64
N LYS A 132 4.73 -7.53 -11.94
CA LYS A 132 4.02 -8.34 -10.94
C LYS A 132 4.12 -9.81 -11.30
N TRP A 133 4.42 -10.66 -10.30
CA TRP A 133 4.41 -12.12 -10.45
C TRP A 133 4.14 -12.79 -9.12
N LYS A 134 3.95 -14.10 -9.15
CA LYS A 134 3.82 -14.94 -7.98
C LYS A 134 5.02 -15.87 -7.86
N ALA A 135 5.47 -16.11 -6.64
CA ALA A 135 6.55 -17.03 -6.33
C ALA A 135 6.07 -18.09 -5.35
N ALA A 136 6.30 -19.37 -5.69
CA ALA A 136 5.96 -20.48 -4.82
C ALA A 136 6.95 -20.58 -3.66
N THR A 137 6.45 -20.74 -2.43
CA THR A 137 7.26 -20.86 -1.22
C THR A 137 6.68 -21.94 -0.30
N PRO A 138 7.39 -22.35 0.76
CA PRO A 138 6.84 -23.29 1.77
C PRO A 138 5.59 -22.75 2.50
N TYR A 139 5.34 -21.44 2.40
CA TYR A 139 4.21 -20.75 3.03
C TYR A 139 3.05 -20.45 2.07
N GLY A 140 3.13 -20.92 0.83
CA GLY A 140 2.20 -20.65 -0.25
C GLY A 140 2.78 -19.73 -1.32
N GLU A 141 1.93 -19.28 -2.23
CA GLU A 141 2.33 -18.34 -3.29
C GLU A 141 2.40 -16.91 -2.74
N LEU A 142 3.59 -16.31 -2.71
CA LEU A 142 3.77 -14.91 -2.38
C LEU A 142 3.60 -14.03 -3.63
N ASP A 143 3.00 -12.87 -3.43
CA ASP A 143 2.87 -11.86 -4.48
C ASP A 143 4.12 -10.94 -4.47
N ILE A 144 4.74 -10.76 -5.64
CA ILE A 144 5.92 -9.91 -5.79
C ILE A 144 5.60 -8.77 -6.76
N THR A 145 5.89 -7.55 -6.36
CA THR A 145 5.67 -6.36 -7.20
C THR A 145 6.91 -5.48 -7.17
N ILE A 146 7.52 -5.22 -8.34
CA ILE A 146 8.43 -4.10 -8.51
C ILE A 146 7.57 -2.89 -8.87
N ASN A 147 7.51 -1.93 -7.95
CA ASN A 147 6.65 -0.76 -8.10
C ASN A 147 7.32 0.29 -9.00
N LEU A 148 6.77 0.49 -10.19
CA LEU A 148 7.19 1.49 -11.17
C LEU A 148 6.18 2.64 -11.30
N SER A 149 5.04 2.54 -10.61
CA SER A 149 3.97 3.55 -10.64
C SER A 149 4.29 4.78 -9.79
N LYS A 150 5.14 4.62 -8.77
CA LYS A 150 5.64 5.73 -7.96
C LYS A 150 6.76 6.42 -8.71
N PRO A 151 6.59 7.68 -9.18
CA PRO A 151 7.63 8.36 -9.93
C PRO A 151 8.87 8.55 -9.06
N GLU A 152 10.03 8.15 -9.59
CA GLU A 152 11.31 8.51 -9.01
C GLU A 152 11.51 10.02 -9.19
N LYS A 153 11.79 10.71 -8.10
CA LYS A 153 12.06 12.14 -8.15
C LYS A 153 13.50 12.33 -8.60
N ASP A 154 13.69 13.18 -9.62
CA ASP A 154 15.00 13.69 -10.00
C ASP A 154 15.72 14.28 -8.76
N PRO A 155 17.03 14.06 -8.59
CA PRO A 155 17.81 14.67 -7.51
C PRO A 155 17.62 16.19 -7.38
N LYS A 156 17.47 16.92 -8.48
CA LYS A 156 17.15 18.36 -8.48
C LYS A 156 15.77 18.64 -7.91
N ALA A 157 14.76 17.84 -8.25
CA ALA A 157 13.40 17.95 -7.70
C ALA A 157 13.38 17.61 -6.20
N ILE A 158 14.18 16.66 -5.74
CA ILE A 158 14.35 16.35 -4.30
C ILE A 158 14.98 17.52 -3.57
N ALA A 159 16.04 18.12 -4.13
CA ALA A 159 16.70 19.27 -3.54
C ALA A 159 15.77 20.50 -3.48
N ALA A 160 15.04 20.78 -4.55
CA ALA A 160 14.03 21.84 -4.60
C ALA A 160 12.89 21.62 -3.58
N ALA A 161 12.40 20.39 -3.44
CA ALA A 161 11.37 20.04 -2.46
C ALA A 161 11.86 20.20 -1.00
N LYS A 162 13.14 19.89 -0.72
CA LYS A 162 13.76 20.11 0.60
C LYS A 162 13.94 21.61 0.91
N ALA A 163 14.30 22.42 -0.10
CA ALA A 163 14.47 23.87 0.03
C ALA A 163 13.14 24.62 0.10
N ALA A 164 12.03 24.01 -0.31
CA ALA A 164 10.71 24.63 -0.29
C ALA A 164 10.22 24.86 1.15
N PRO A 165 9.54 26.00 1.43
CA PRO A 165 9.01 26.29 2.76
C PRO A 165 8.09 25.16 3.25
N GLN A 166 8.34 24.68 4.47
CA GLN A 166 7.45 23.71 5.12
C GLN A 166 6.18 24.44 5.56
N ARG A 167 5.06 24.13 4.92
CA ARG A 167 3.76 24.69 5.25
C ARG A 167 2.93 23.63 5.96
N GLY A 168 2.27 24.00 7.04
CA GLY A 168 1.47 23.09 7.87
C GLY A 168 0.08 22.75 7.30
N TYR A 169 -0.17 22.99 6.00
CA TYR A 169 -1.45 22.68 5.36
C TYR A 169 -1.25 22.07 3.95
N PRO A 170 -1.84 20.90 3.68
CA PRO A 170 -2.31 19.91 4.66
C PRO A 170 -1.17 19.44 5.58
N LYS A 171 -1.49 18.97 6.80
CA LYS A 171 -0.45 18.55 7.77
C LYS A 171 0.31 17.31 7.31
N CYS A 172 -0.38 16.36 6.66
CA CYS A 172 0.24 15.17 6.08
C CYS A 172 -0.56 14.68 4.85
N LEU A 173 -0.05 13.63 4.17
CA LEU A 173 -0.67 13.06 2.96
C LEU A 173 -2.03 12.38 3.20
N LEU A 174 -2.36 12.07 4.47
CA LEU A 174 -3.61 11.40 4.85
C LEU A 174 -4.65 12.36 5.45
N CYS A 175 -4.34 13.66 5.59
CA CYS A 175 -5.33 14.62 6.08
C CYS A 175 -6.44 14.81 5.04
N ARG A 176 -7.70 14.88 5.51
CA ARG A 176 -8.86 15.14 4.64
C ARG A 176 -8.75 16.44 3.84
N GLU A 177 -7.96 17.40 4.32
CA GLU A 177 -7.65 18.65 3.66
C GLU A 177 -6.88 18.48 2.34
N ASN A 178 -6.44 17.27 2.01
CA ASN A 178 -5.91 16.96 0.68
C ASN A 178 -6.99 16.96 -0.41
N GLU A 179 -8.25 16.68 -0.08
CA GLU A 179 -9.33 16.66 -1.06
C GLU A 179 -9.44 18.01 -1.78
N GLY A 180 -9.25 18.02 -3.10
CA GLY A 180 -9.27 19.23 -3.90
C GLY A 180 -8.03 20.14 -3.78
N TYR A 181 -7.00 19.74 -3.04
CA TYR A 181 -5.80 20.56 -2.84
C TYR A 181 -4.95 20.68 -4.11
N ALA A 182 -4.54 21.92 -4.46
CA ALA A 182 -3.80 22.19 -5.69
C ALA A 182 -2.38 21.59 -5.72
N GLY A 183 -1.86 21.19 -4.57
CA GLY A 183 -0.48 20.73 -4.48
C GLY A 183 0.57 21.84 -4.48
N ARG A 184 1.83 21.44 -4.44
CA ARG A 184 3.03 22.29 -4.52
C ARG A 184 4.25 21.40 -4.75
N LEU A 185 5.43 21.96 -4.97
CA LEU A 185 6.65 21.20 -5.29
C LEU A 185 6.97 20.07 -4.30
N ASN A 186 6.65 20.23 -3.02
CA ASN A 186 6.88 19.22 -1.97
C ASN A 186 5.61 18.52 -1.45
N HIS A 187 4.45 18.73 -2.10
CA HIS A 187 3.19 18.09 -1.73
C HIS A 187 2.35 17.84 -2.98
N PRO A 188 1.84 16.62 -3.21
CA PRO A 188 1.13 16.28 -4.44
C PRO A 188 -0.18 17.04 -4.59
N ALA A 189 -0.57 17.32 -5.85
CA ALA A 189 -1.88 17.82 -6.19
C ALA A 189 -2.97 16.74 -5.98
N ARG A 190 -4.17 17.18 -5.65
CA ARG A 190 -5.34 16.35 -5.31
C ARG A 190 -6.67 16.96 -5.78
N GLN A 191 -6.67 17.83 -6.81
CA GLN A 191 -7.92 18.43 -7.33
C GLN A 191 -8.90 17.39 -7.85
N ASN A 192 -8.38 16.27 -8.40
CA ASN A 192 -9.13 15.13 -8.91
C ASN A 192 -9.37 14.02 -7.87
N HIS A 193 -9.01 14.25 -6.61
CA HIS A 193 -9.19 13.30 -5.51
C HIS A 193 -10.48 13.57 -4.75
N ARG A 194 -11.19 12.49 -4.39
CA ARG A 194 -12.38 12.50 -3.53
C ARG A 194 -12.26 11.46 -2.44
N ILE A 195 -12.90 11.73 -1.32
CA ILE A 195 -12.97 10.85 -0.16
C ILE A 195 -14.41 10.61 0.25
N ILE A 196 -14.71 9.43 0.76
CA ILE A 196 -16.05 9.05 1.22
C ILE A 196 -16.09 9.06 2.74
N PRO A 197 -16.98 9.86 3.36
CA PRO A 197 -17.19 9.82 4.81
C PRO A 197 -17.74 8.45 5.23
N VAL A 198 -17.10 7.85 6.23
CA VAL A 198 -17.48 6.58 6.86
C VAL A 198 -17.53 6.80 8.37
N THR A 199 -18.58 6.34 9.02
CA THR A 199 -18.66 6.37 10.49
C THR A 199 -18.15 5.05 11.03
N ILE A 200 -17.03 5.07 11.76
CA ILE A 200 -16.44 3.89 12.39
C ILE A 200 -16.45 4.12 13.91
N HIS A 201 -17.11 3.24 14.63
CA HIS A 201 -17.24 3.32 16.09
C HIS A 201 -17.66 4.72 16.59
N GLN A 202 -18.66 5.32 15.90
CA GLN A 202 -19.21 6.66 16.18
C GLN A 202 -18.21 7.83 15.96
N GLU A 203 -17.08 7.59 15.32
CA GLU A 203 -16.10 8.60 14.94
C GLU A 203 -16.15 8.87 13.43
N ASP A 204 -15.75 10.09 13.04
CA ASP A 204 -15.64 10.49 11.62
C ASP A 204 -14.36 9.92 11.02
N TRP A 205 -14.52 9.06 10.03
CA TRP A 205 -13.46 8.46 9.21
C TRP A 205 -13.75 8.72 7.73
N PHE A 206 -12.75 8.49 6.90
CA PHE A 206 -12.89 8.64 5.46
C PHE A 206 -12.24 7.48 4.74
N LEU A 207 -12.91 7.00 3.68
CA LEU A 207 -12.39 6.01 2.75
C LEU A 207 -11.83 6.72 1.52
N GLN A 208 -10.60 6.37 1.12
CA GLN A 208 -9.97 6.74 -0.14
C GLN A 208 -9.23 5.55 -0.73
N TYR A 209 -9.02 5.52 -2.07
CA TYR A 209 -8.11 4.57 -2.66
C TYR A 209 -6.68 5.09 -2.68
N SER A 210 -5.73 4.16 -2.69
CA SER A 210 -4.32 4.48 -2.91
C SER A 210 -4.06 4.66 -4.41
N PRO A 211 -3.39 5.73 -4.83
CA PRO A 211 -3.06 5.91 -6.25
C PRO A 211 -2.01 4.92 -6.77
N TYR A 212 -1.35 4.17 -5.87
CA TYR A 212 -0.29 3.22 -6.25
C TYR A 212 -0.79 1.81 -6.53
N VAL A 213 -2.00 1.45 -6.11
CA VAL A 213 -2.68 0.17 -6.41
C VAL A 213 -1.75 -1.04 -6.27
N TYR A 214 -1.23 -1.26 -5.06
CA TYR A 214 -0.38 -2.44 -4.81
C TYR A 214 -1.15 -3.76 -5.01
N TYR A 215 -2.45 -3.75 -4.74
CA TYR A 215 -3.41 -4.83 -4.96
C TYR A 215 -4.78 -4.26 -5.33
N ASN A 216 -5.73 -5.12 -5.72
CA ASN A 216 -7.05 -4.67 -6.16
C ASN A 216 -7.77 -3.87 -5.06
N GLU A 217 -8.29 -2.70 -5.44
CA GLU A 217 -9.02 -1.78 -4.58
C GLU A 217 -8.26 -1.41 -3.29
N HIS A 218 -6.91 -1.30 -3.38
CA HIS A 218 -6.10 -0.85 -2.26
C HIS A 218 -6.61 0.48 -1.74
N CYS A 219 -7.19 0.46 -0.55
CA CYS A 219 -7.78 1.63 0.10
C CYS A 219 -7.05 1.99 1.40
N ILE A 220 -7.25 3.24 1.79
CA ILE A 220 -6.83 3.78 3.08
C ILE A 220 -8.07 4.34 3.76
N VAL A 221 -8.28 3.92 5.00
CA VAL A 221 -9.35 4.39 5.87
C VAL A 221 -8.69 5.28 6.91
N LEU A 222 -8.88 6.58 6.78
CA LEU A 222 -8.17 7.59 7.58
C LEU A 222 -9.07 8.22 8.62
N ASN A 223 -8.51 8.49 9.80
CA ASN A 223 -9.20 9.22 10.87
C ASN A 223 -9.46 10.66 10.43
N GLY A 224 -10.65 11.18 10.67
CA GLY A 224 -11.01 12.58 10.37
C GLY A 224 -10.19 13.62 11.14
N ARG A 225 -9.50 13.20 12.20
CA ARG A 225 -8.58 14.03 13.01
C ARG A 225 -7.14 13.58 12.80
N HIS A 226 -6.23 14.53 12.67
CA HIS A 226 -4.80 14.23 12.62
C HIS A 226 -4.31 13.87 14.05
N ALA A 227 -4.41 12.60 14.40
CA ALA A 227 -4.00 12.03 15.68
C ALA A 227 -3.04 10.86 15.43
N PRO A 228 -2.04 10.63 16.32
CA PRO A 228 -1.11 9.52 16.18
C PRO A 228 -1.81 8.16 16.18
N MET A 229 -1.22 7.20 15.46
CA MET A 229 -1.63 5.80 15.51
C MET A 229 -1.43 5.21 16.89
N LYS A 230 -2.32 4.32 17.27
CA LYS A 230 -2.23 3.54 18.50
C LYS A 230 -2.92 2.20 18.29
N ILE A 231 -2.25 1.13 18.72
CA ILE A 231 -2.86 -0.21 18.75
C ILE A 231 -3.41 -0.44 20.15
N ASP A 232 -4.72 -0.50 20.26
CA ASP A 232 -5.43 -0.78 21.50
C ASP A 232 -6.79 -1.43 21.23
N ARG A 233 -7.58 -1.63 22.28
CA ARG A 233 -8.95 -2.17 22.19
C ARG A 233 -9.83 -1.43 21.17
N ALA A 234 -9.70 -0.11 21.09
CA ALA A 234 -10.51 0.69 20.16
C ALA A 234 -10.12 0.39 18.71
N THR A 235 -8.84 0.12 18.43
CA THR A 235 -8.36 -0.29 17.10
C THR A 235 -9.05 -1.56 16.64
N PHE A 236 -9.09 -2.61 17.48
CA PHE A 236 -9.76 -3.88 17.12
C PHE A 236 -11.25 -3.67 16.85
N ARG A 237 -11.93 -2.87 17.67
CA ARG A 237 -13.35 -2.51 17.43
C ARG A 237 -13.54 -1.80 16.09
N LYS A 238 -12.69 -0.85 15.77
CA LYS A 238 -12.76 -0.07 14.52
C LYS A 238 -12.55 -0.95 13.29
N LEU A 239 -11.59 -1.87 13.35
CA LEU A 239 -11.33 -2.82 12.26
C LEU A 239 -12.55 -3.73 12.03
N LEU A 240 -13.12 -4.31 13.08
CA LEU A 240 -14.30 -5.17 12.98
C LEU A 240 -15.55 -4.40 12.55
N ASP A 241 -15.74 -3.16 13.00
CA ASP A 241 -16.85 -2.31 12.56
C ASP A 241 -16.74 -1.95 11.07
N PHE A 242 -15.52 -1.72 10.55
CA PHE A 242 -15.30 -1.49 9.14
C PHE A 242 -15.66 -2.70 8.28
N VAL A 243 -15.19 -3.90 8.62
CA VAL A 243 -15.50 -5.11 7.83
C VAL A 243 -16.96 -5.54 7.94
N LYS A 244 -17.68 -5.11 8.98
CA LYS A 244 -19.12 -5.27 9.08
C LYS A 244 -19.87 -4.40 8.07
N GLN A 245 -19.37 -3.19 7.80
CA GLN A 245 -19.91 -2.27 6.80
C GLN A 245 -19.50 -2.64 5.38
N PHE A 246 -18.29 -3.20 5.19
CA PHE A 246 -17.71 -3.62 3.91
C PHE A 246 -17.23 -5.08 3.98
N PRO A 247 -18.16 -6.06 4.01
CA PRO A 247 -17.81 -7.47 4.29
C PRO A 247 -16.99 -8.14 3.18
N HIS A 248 -16.89 -7.55 2.01
CA HIS A 248 -16.05 -7.98 0.89
C HIS A 248 -14.61 -7.46 0.96
N TYR A 249 -14.30 -6.61 1.95
CA TYR A 249 -12.97 -6.07 2.20
C TYR A 249 -12.29 -6.75 3.39
N PHE A 250 -10.98 -6.83 3.35
CA PHE A 250 -10.16 -6.88 4.56
C PHE A 250 -9.78 -5.46 4.98
N VAL A 251 -9.38 -5.28 6.23
CA VAL A 251 -8.77 -4.06 6.74
C VAL A 251 -7.76 -4.40 7.83
N GLY A 252 -6.64 -3.69 7.87
CA GLY A 252 -5.62 -3.88 8.91
C GLY A 252 -4.93 -2.57 9.28
N SER A 253 -4.26 -2.57 10.41
CA SER A 253 -3.43 -1.48 10.88
C SER A 253 -1.95 -1.84 10.83
N ASN A 254 -1.10 -0.90 10.42
CA ASN A 254 0.32 -1.01 10.74
C ASN A 254 0.51 -1.02 12.26
N ALA A 255 1.63 -1.56 12.71
CA ALA A 255 2.05 -1.45 14.09
C ALA A 255 2.34 0.01 14.48
N ASP A 256 2.17 0.36 15.74
CA ASP A 256 2.30 1.72 16.28
C ASP A 256 3.71 2.07 16.80
N LEU A 257 4.67 1.15 16.68
CA LEU A 257 6.06 1.37 17.05
C LEU A 257 6.95 1.60 15.80
N PRO A 258 8.04 2.39 15.94
CA PRO A 258 9.05 2.54 14.88
C PRO A 258 9.62 1.18 14.41
N ILE A 259 10.26 1.15 13.24
CA ILE A 259 10.88 -0.05 12.62
C ILE A 259 9.85 -1.06 12.12
N VAL A 260 8.86 -1.43 12.95
CA VAL A 260 7.82 -2.41 12.62
C VAL A 260 6.49 -1.78 12.19
N GLY A 261 6.40 -0.45 12.25
CA GLY A 261 5.25 0.34 11.81
C GLY A 261 5.33 0.80 10.36
N GLY A 262 4.28 1.47 9.90
CA GLY A 262 4.22 2.13 8.60
C GLY A 262 4.98 3.47 8.57
N SER A 263 4.99 4.11 7.40
CA SER A 263 5.70 5.37 7.19
C SER A 263 5.03 6.60 7.80
N ILE A 264 3.74 6.53 8.17
CA ILE A 264 2.95 7.65 8.72
C ILE A 264 2.34 7.21 10.06
N LEU A 265 3.12 7.30 11.13
CA LEU A 265 2.65 6.99 12.49
C LEU A 265 1.90 8.17 13.13
N SER A 266 2.04 9.38 12.59
CA SER A 266 1.46 10.62 13.13
C SER A 266 -0.03 10.81 12.81
N HIS A 267 -0.60 10.00 11.92
CA HIS A 267 -2.01 10.06 11.54
C HIS A 267 -2.63 8.67 11.55
N ASP A 268 -3.59 8.46 12.44
CA ASP A 268 -4.30 7.19 12.61
C ASP A 268 -5.05 6.80 11.33
N HIS A 269 -4.72 5.63 10.80
CA HIS A 269 -5.27 5.13 9.54
C HIS A 269 -5.15 3.61 9.46
N PHE A 270 -6.01 3.01 8.64
CA PHE A 270 -5.99 1.60 8.28
C PHE A 270 -5.77 1.46 6.77
N GLN A 271 -5.30 0.29 6.36
CA GLN A 271 -5.24 -0.10 4.94
C GLN A 271 -6.15 -1.30 4.72
N GLY A 272 -6.86 -1.31 3.62
CA GLY A 272 -7.80 -2.37 3.27
C GLY A 272 -7.98 -2.52 1.76
N GLY A 273 -8.94 -3.32 1.37
CA GLY A 273 -9.28 -3.53 -0.04
C GLY A 273 -9.91 -4.88 -0.32
N CYS A 274 -10.26 -5.10 -1.57
CA CYS A 274 -10.82 -6.36 -2.06
C CYS A 274 -9.69 -7.24 -2.62
N TYR A 275 -8.96 -7.92 -1.73
CA TYR A 275 -7.84 -8.80 -2.12
C TYR A 275 -7.65 -9.91 -1.11
N THR A 276 -7.29 -11.11 -1.58
CA THR A 276 -7.00 -12.29 -0.75
C THR A 276 -5.52 -12.61 -0.78
N PHE A 277 -4.81 -12.30 0.31
CA PHE A 277 -3.37 -12.50 0.44
C PHE A 277 -3.00 -13.95 0.75
N ALA A 278 -1.71 -14.26 0.60
CA ALA A 278 -1.14 -15.57 0.92
C ALA A 278 -1.35 -15.93 2.40
N MET A 279 -1.15 -14.99 3.33
CA MET A 279 -1.37 -15.20 4.77
C MET A 279 -2.82 -15.57 5.09
N GLU A 280 -3.80 -14.99 4.41
CA GLU A 280 -5.22 -15.36 4.60
C GLU A 280 -5.50 -16.81 4.21
N LYS A 281 -4.86 -17.30 3.13
CA LYS A 281 -4.98 -18.67 2.62
C LYS A 281 -4.22 -19.67 3.46
N ALA A 282 -3.24 -19.23 4.23
CA ALA A 282 -2.40 -20.09 5.05
C ALA A 282 -3.24 -20.82 6.11
N PRO A 283 -3.05 -22.14 6.27
CA PRO A 283 -3.81 -22.93 7.24
C PRO A 283 -3.37 -22.61 8.68
N VAL A 284 -4.27 -22.89 9.62
CA VAL A 284 -3.92 -23.02 11.03
C VAL A 284 -3.09 -24.30 11.17
N GLU A 285 -1.84 -24.17 11.64
CA GLU A 285 -0.97 -25.34 11.89
C GLU A 285 -1.18 -25.94 13.29
N ARG A 286 -1.66 -25.12 14.23
CA ARG A 286 -1.95 -25.55 15.59
C ARG A 286 -3.12 -24.77 16.17
N GLU A 287 -4.16 -25.50 16.54
CA GLU A 287 -5.28 -24.95 17.31
C GLU A 287 -4.84 -24.68 18.76
N VAL A 288 -5.35 -23.59 19.32
CA VAL A 288 -5.09 -23.18 20.71
C VAL A 288 -6.39 -22.73 21.35
N VAL A 289 -6.48 -22.84 22.66
CA VAL A 289 -7.64 -22.41 23.43
C VAL A 289 -7.20 -21.45 24.50
N PHE A 290 -7.81 -20.28 24.56
CA PHE A 290 -7.59 -19.28 25.59
C PHE A 290 -8.62 -19.47 26.70
N ARG A 291 -8.16 -19.51 27.94
CA ARG A 291 -9.04 -19.72 29.09
C ARG A 291 -10.06 -18.60 29.23
N GLY A 292 -11.35 -18.94 29.31
CA GLY A 292 -12.47 -18.01 29.35
C GLY A 292 -12.91 -17.49 27.99
N PHE A 293 -12.31 -18.03 26.89
CA PHE A 293 -12.64 -17.72 25.50
C PHE A 293 -12.80 -19.00 24.65
N GLU A 294 -13.33 -20.06 25.26
CA GLU A 294 -13.56 -21.36 24.62
C GLU A 294 -14.58 -21.29 23.46
N ASP A 295 -15.31 -20.18 23.39
CA ASP A 295 -16.27 -19.84 22.34
C ASP A 295 -15.62 -19.15 21.12
N VAL A 296 -14.31 -18.84 21.17
CA VAL A 296 -13.54 -18.25 20.07
C VAL A 296 -12.62 -19.30 19.48
N GLU A 297 -12.77 -19.60 18.19
CA GLU A 297 -11.81 -20.42 17.46
C GLU A 297 -10.48 -19.67 17.39
N ALA A 298 -9.39 -20.28 17.84
CA ALA A 298 -8.07 -19.67 17.84
C ALA A 298 -6.99 -20.65 17.39
N GLY A 299 -5.94 -20.13 16.72
CA GLY A 299 -4.83 -20.98 16.29
C GLY A 299 -3.62 -20.21 15.78
N ILE A 300 -2.49 -20.89 15.77
CA ILE A 300 -1.25 -20.41 15.16
C ILE A 300 -1.31 -20.70 13.66
N VAL A 301 -1.09 -19.68 12.85
CA VAL A 301 -1.11 -19.80 11.38
C VAL A 301 0.26 -20.33 10.90
N LYS A 302 0.25 -21.25 9.93
CA LYS A 302 1.47 -21.69 9.22
C LYS A 302 2.00 -20.56 8.34
N TRP A 303 2.73 -19.66 8.94
CA TRP A 303 3.25 -18.44 8.32
C TRP A 303 4.67 -18.14 8.81
N PRO A 304 5.54 -17.48 8.02
CA PRO A 304 6.91 -17.18 8.46
C PRO A 304 6.98 -16.20 9.63
N MET A 305 5.91 -15.40 9.81
CA MET A 305 5.77 -14.51 10.97
C MET A 305 4.84 -15.11 12.02
N SER A 306 4.90 -14.59 13.24
CA SER A 306 4.16 -15.12 14.40
C SER A 306 2.70 -14.61 14.39
N VAL A 307 1.77 -15.39 13.86
CA VAL A 307 0.37 -15.01 13.66
C VAL A 307 -0.56 -15.86 14.52
N ILE A 308 -1.40 -15.20 15.32
CA ILE A 308 -2.54 -15.81 16.02
C ILE A 308 -3.80 -15.43 15.23
N ARG A 309 -4.51 -16.42 14.70
CA ARG A 309 -5.81 -16.25 14.03
C ARG A 309 -6.92 -16.52 15.00
N LEU A 310 -7.86 -15.56 15.09
CA LEU A 310 -9.07 -15.65 15.90
C LEU A 310 -10.29 -15.60 15.00
N ARG A 311 -11.32 -16.42 15.30
CA ARG A 311 -12.58 -16.41 14.57
C ARG A 311 -13.77 -16.57 15.52
N CYS A 312 -14.79 -15.72 15.36
CA CYS A 312 -16.03 -15.80 16.12
C CYS A 312 -17.17 -15.08 15.37
N GLY A 313 -18.40 -15.47 15.64
CA GLY A 313 -19.59 -14.74 15.18
C GLY A 313 -19.88 -13.47 15.97
N ASP A 314 -19.36 -13.34 17.19
CA ASP A 314 -19.51 -12.17 18.06
C ASP A 314 -18.22 -11.31 18.03
N ASP A 315 -18.31 -10.11 17.43
CA ASP A 315 -17.23 -9.14 17.35
C ASP A 315 -16.71 -8.67 18.72
N ARG A 316 -17.57 -8.63 19.73
CA ARG A 316 -17.20 -8.20 21.10
C ARG A 316 -16.24 -9.22 21.74
N ARG A 317 -16.53 -10.52 21.56
CA ARG A 317 -15.67 -11.59 22.07
C ARG A 317 -14.30 -11.55 21.42
N LEU A 318 -14.22 -11.29 20.10
CA LEU A 318 -12.94 -11.12 19.42
C LEU A 318 -12.15 -9.92 19.98
N VAL A 319 -12.84 -8.79 20.21
CA VAL A 319 -12.19 -7.60 20.79
C VAL A 319 -11.66 -7.87 22.20
N GLU A 320 -12.43 -8.57 23.03
CA GLU A 320 -12.02 -8.92 24.41
C GLU A 320 -10.78 -9.81 24.40
N LEU A 321 -10.77 -10.86 23.59
CA LEU A 321 -9.61 -11.76 23.48
C LEU A 321 -8.40 -11.04 22.86
N ALA A 322 -8.59 -10.26 21.80
CA ALA A 322 -7.50 -9.51 21.17
C ALA A 322 -6.85 -8.50 22.11
N GLU A 323 -7.64 -7.81 22.96
CA GLU A 323 -7.13 -6.93 24.01
C GLU A 323 -6.36 -7.71 25.06
N HIS A 324 -6.85 -8.88 25.47
CA HIS A 324 -6.18 -9.75 26.42
C HIS A 324 -4.81 -10.20 25.91
N ILE A 325 -4.77 -10.68 24.65
CA ILE A 325 -3.53 -11.07 23.99
C ILE A 325 -2.56 -9.87 23.86
N LEU A 326 -3.05 -8.69 23.42
CA LEU A 326 -2.22 -7.49 23.29
C LEU A 326 -1.62 -7.07 24.63
N THR A 327 -2.40 -7.12 25.71
CA THR A 327 -1.97 -6.75 27.05
C THR A 327 -0.89 -7.72 27.55
N ALA A 328 -1.10 -9.01 27.39
CA ALA A 328 -0.11 -10.03 27.72
C ALA A 328 1.17 -9.84 26.88
N TRP A 329 1.03 -9.62 25.55
CA TRP A 329 2.15 -9.44 24.64
C TRP A 329 3.02 -8.22 25.01
N ARG A 330 2.41 -7.10 25.34
CA ARG A 330 3.14 -5.88 25.70
C ARG A 330 4.03 -6.04 26.94
N GLY A 331 3.66 -6.90 27.87
CA GLY A 331 4.46 -7.20 29.05
C GLY A 331 5.32 -8.46 28.94
N TYR A 332 5.32 -9.15 27.80
CA TYR A 332 5.96 -10.45 27.67
C TYR A 332 7.45 -10.36 27.39
N THR A 333 8.24 -11.02 28.25
CA THR A 333 9.68 -11.23 28.07
C THR A 333 9.99 -12.73 28.10
N ASP A 334 10.74 -13.21 27.11
CA ASP A 334 11.31 -14.56 27.03
C ASP A 334 12.76 -14.45 26.53
N GLU A 335 13.69 -14.39 27.47
CA GLU A 335 15.13 -14.23 27.18
C GLU A 335 15.67 -15.37 26.29
N ALA A 336 15.14 -16.59 26.45
CA ALA A 336 15.55 -17.75 25.66
C ALA A 336 15.15 -17.63 24.18
N ALA A 337 14.10 -16.86 23.87
CA ALA A 337 13.66 -16.53 22.52
C ALA A 337 14.12 -15.13 22.07
N PHE A 338 14.94 -14.44 22.84
CA PHE A 338 15.37 -13.05 22.63
C PHE A 338 14.23 -12.05 22.54
N VAL A 339 13.10 -12.31 23.21
CA VAL A 339 11.95 -11.41 23.26
C VAL A 339 12.03 -10.59 24.56
N PHE A 340 12.09 -9.29 24.42
CA PHE A 340 12.08 -8.34 25.54
C PHE A 340 10.91 -7.37 25.38
N ALA A 341 10.11 -7.21 26.44
CA ALA A 341 8.99 -6.29 26.47
C ALA A 341 9.45 -4.84 26.35
N GLU A 342 10.55 -4.51 27.01
CA GLU A 342 11.16 -3.18 27.04
C GLU A 342 12.69 -3.26 27.28
N THR A 343 13.39 -2.21 26.89
CA THR A 343 14.81 -1.98 27.22
C THR A 343 14.97 -0.52 27.58
N ASP A 344 15.53 -0.23 28.75
CA ASP A 344 15.72 1.15 29.27
C ASP A 344 14.42 1.98 29.29
N GLY A 345 13.28 1.33 29.51
CA GLY A 345 11.96 1.96 29.54
C GLY A 345 11.30 2.18 28.17
N GLU A 346 11.97 1.80 27.07
CA GLU A 346 11.40 1.86 25.73
C GLU A 346 10.68 0.55 25.38
N PRO A 347 9.38 0.58 25.03
CA PRO A 347 8.60 -0.61 24.71
C PRO A 347 8.97 -1.18 23.35
N HIS A 348 8.96 -2.53 23.23
CA HIS A 348 9.29 -3.22 21.99
C HIS A 348 8.13 -4.01 21.39
N ASN A 349 7.21 -4.50 22.20
CA ASN A 349 6.13 -5.39 21.76
C ASN A 349 4.90 -4.62 21.29
N THR A 350 4.41 -4.98 20.11
CA THR A 350 3.16 -4.48 19.54
C THR A 350 2.55 -5.53 18.60
N ILE A 351 1.41 -5.21 17.99
CA ILE A 351 0.70 -6.11 17.07
C ILE A 351 0.37 -5.37 15.77
N THR A 352 0.44 -6.09 14.66
CA THR A 352 -0.16 -5.70 13.37
C THR A 352 -1.48 -6.50 13.23
N PRO A 353 -2.65 -5.88 13.47
CA PRO A 353 -3.94 -6.57 13.40
C PRO A 353 -4.55 -6.48 11.99
N ILE A 354 -5.16 -7.58 11.52
CA ILE A 354 -5.85 -7.64 10.23
C ILE A 354 -7.21 -8.31 10.43
N ALA A 355 -8.29 -7.63 10.04
CA ALA A 355 -9.66 -8.10 10.14
C ALA A 355 -10.29 -8.35 8.78
N ARG A 356 -11.19 -9.35 8.69
CA ARG A 356 -12.03 -9.64 7.53
C ARG A 356 -13.26 -10.43 7.94
N MET A 357 -14.23 -10.51 7.02
CA MET A 357 -15.34 -11.46 7.13
C MET A 357 -14.99 -12.74 6.36
N ARG A 358 -15.21 -13.88 6.98
CA ARG A 358 -15.02 -15.19 6.35
C ARG A 358 -16.15 -16.15 6.71
N ALA A 359 -16.83 -16.68 5.71
CA ALA A 359 -17.97 -17.60 5.90
C ALA A 359 -19.03 -17.05 6.90
N GLY A 360 -19.28 -15.75 6.89
CA GLY A 360 -20.25 -15.10 7.76
C GLY A 360 -19.78 -14.83 9.21
N GLN A 361 -18.53 -15.15 9.52
CA GLN A 361 -17.90 -14.87 10.82
C GLN A 361 -16.82 -13.79 10.69
N PHE A 362 -16.55 -13.10 11.78
CA PHE A 362 -15.41 -12.23 11.90
C PHE A 362 -14.13 -13.06 12.07
N GLU A 363 -13.10 -12.71 11.32
CA GLU A 363 -11.75 -13.28 11.45
C GLU A 363 -10.75 -12.14 11.71
N LEU A 364 -9.92 -12.32 12.73
CA LEU A 364 -8.90 -11.34 13.14
C LEU A 364 -7.55 -12.04 13.28
N ASP A 365 -6.60 -11.66 12.44
CA ASP A 365 -5.20 -12.09 12.55
C ASP A 365 -4.43 -11.07 13.39
N LEU A 366 -3.76 -11.55 14.42
CA LEU A 366 -2.87 -10.77 15.30
C LEU A 366 -1.43 -11.17 15.01
N VAL A 367 -0.70 -10.32 14.29
CA VAL A 367 0.71 -10.56 13.98
C VAL A 367 1.57 -9.92 15.05
N LEU A 368 2.27 -10.74 15.84
CA LEU A 368 3.14 -10.28 16.91
C LEU A 368 4.38 -9.59 16.33
N ARG A 369 4.70 -8.39 16.82
CA ARG A 369 5.82 -7.59 16.37
C ARG A 369 6.68 -7.18 17.57
N ASN A 370 7.98 -7.02 17.31
CA ASN A 370 8.94 -6.50 18.27
C ASN A 370 9.99 -5.66 17.53
N ASN A 371 10.33 -4.48 18.04
CA ASN A 371 11.22 -3.52 17.37
C ASN A 371 12.60 -3.38 18.04
N ILE A 372 12.99 -4.34 18.88
CA ILE A 372 14.30 -4.29 19.57
C ILE A 372 15.44 -4.21 18.55
N THR A 373 16.44 -3.41 18.88
CA THR A 373 17.69 -3.28 18.12
C THR A 373 18.89 -3.74 18.96
N THR A 374 19.96 -4.11 18.30
CA THR A 374 21.26 -4.41 18.91
C THR A 374 22.36 -3.74 18.09
N GLU A 375 23.61 -3.76 18.60
CA GLU A 375 24.76 -3.29 17.81
C GLU A 375 24.93 -4.10 16.50
N GLU A 376 24.65 -5.41 16.54
CA GLU A 376 24.69 -6.28 15.37
C GLU A 376 23.53 -5.99 14.40
N TYR A 377 22.33 -5.69 14.93
CA TYR A 377 21.12 -5.45 14.15
C TYR A 377 20.55 -4.04 14.42
N PRO A 378 21.22 -2.98 13.95
CA PRO A 378 20.81 -1.60 14.23
C PRO A 378 19.50 -1.17 13.55
N LEU A 379 19.04 -1.91 12.55
CA LEU A 379 17.74 -1.70 11.88
C LEU A 379 16.61 -2.53 12.51
N GLY A 380 16.93 -3.39 13.48
CA GLY A 380 16.01 -4.29 14.17
C GLY A 380 16.44 -5.75 14.10
N VAL A 381 16.30 -6.46 15.23
CA VAL A 381 16.53 -7.92 15.29
C VAL A 381 15.47 -8.66 14.45
N TYR A 382 14.22 -8.17 14.50
CA TYR A 382 13.08 -8.71 13.74
C TYR A 382 12.80 -7.86 12.49
N HIS A 383 13.85 -7.72 11.68
CA HIS A 383 13.89 -6.92 10.45
C HIS A 383 14.72 -7.68 9.40
N PRO A 384 14.57 -7.44 8.08
CA PRO A 384 15.45 -8.01 7.08
C PRO A 384 16.93 -7.70 7.41
N HIS A 385 17.77 -8.73 7.51
CA HIS A 385 19.18 -8.57 7.80
C HIS A 385 19.97 -8.20 6.54
N GLN A 386 21.23 -7.78 6.73
CA GLN A 386 22.05 -7.13 5.70
C GLN A 386 22.21 -7.94 4.41
N GLU A 387 22.30 -9.26 4.50
CA GLU A 387 22.43 -10.16 3.35
C GLU A 387 21.22 -10.10 2.39
N LEU A 388 20.03 -9.68 2.88
CA LEU A 388 18.82 -9.56 2.08
C LEU A 388 18.60 -8.15 1.51
N HIS A 389 19.43 -7.16 1.91
CA HIS A 389 19.23 -5.76 1.55
C HIS A 389 19.41 -5.46 0.07
N HIS A 390 20.05 -6.35 -0.67
CA HIS A 390 20.13 -6.24 -2.13
C HIS A 390 18.74 -6.33 -2.79
N ILE A 391 17.78 -7.04 -2.17
CA ILE A 391 16.38 -7.15 -2.61
C ILE A 391 15.46 -6.27 -1.76
N LYS A 392 15.47 -6.42 -0.42
CA LYS A 392 14.56 -5.72 0.48
C LYS A 392 15.29 -5.23 1.73
N LYS A 393 15.36 -3.91 1.90
CA LYS A 393 15.97 -3.25 3.05
C LYS A 393 14.95 -2.52 3.93
N GLU A 394 13.82 -2.13 3.32
CA GLU A 394 12.81 -1.30 3.98
C GLU A 394 12.06 -2.09 5.05
N ASN A 395 11.45 -1.38 5.99
CA ASN A 395 10.61 -1.93 7.04
C ASN A 395 9.49 -2.81 6.46
N ILE A 396 9.14 -3.88 7.18
CA ILE A 396 8.05 -4.79 6.85
C ILE A 396 6.75 -4.26 7.45
N GLY A 397 5.96 -3.62 6.61
CA GLY A 397 4.65 -3.08 6.95
C GLY A 397 3.51 -4.08 6.74
N LEU A 398 2.27 -3.60 6.91
CA LEU A 398 1.05 -4.41 6.83
C LEU A 398 0.96 -5.26 5.54
N ILE A 399 1.29 -4.68 4.39
CA ILE A 399 1.16 -5.34 3.08
C ILE A 399 2.15 -6.49 2.95
N GLU A 400 3.40 -6.24 3.32
CA GLU A 400 4.45 -7.26 3.31
C GLU A 400 4.15 -8.40 4.29
N VAL A 401 3.68 -8.06 5.49
CA VAL A 401 3.25 -9.05 6.50
C VAL A 401 2.27 -10.06 5.94
N MET A 402 1.36 -9.62 5.07
CA MET A 402 0.34 -10.48 4.45
C MET A 402 0.84 -11.28 3.25
N GLY A 403 2.09 -11.07 2.81
CA GLY A 403 2.74 -11.85 1.76
C GLY A 403 2.81 -11.17 0.38
N LEU A 404 2.72 -9.84 0.31
CA LEU A 404 2.96 -9.08 -0.90
C LEU A 404 4.23 -8.22 -0.75
N ALA A 405 5.28 -8.57 -1.48
CA ALA A 405 6.50 -7.77 -1.56
C ALA A 405 6.27 -6.52 -2.42
N VAL A 406 6.44 -5.34 -1.83
CA VAL A 406 6.56 -4.09 -2.58
C VAL A 406 8.04 -3.76 -2.69
N LEU A 407 8.60 -3.96 -3.87
CA LEU A 407 10.03 -3.81 -4.15
C LEU A 407 10.32 -2.49 -4.87
N PRO A 408 11.50 -1.89 -4.65
CA PRO A 408 11.87 -0.61 -5.27
C PRO A 408 12.10 -0.73 -6.79
N ALA A 409 11.84 0.36 -7.52
CA ALA A 409 11.91 0.42 -8.99
C ALA A 409 13.30 0.05 -9.54
N ARG A 410 14.39 0.36 -8.80
CA ARG A 410 15.76 0.01 -9.18
C ARG A 410 15.95 -1.47 -9.56
N LEU A 411 15.19 -2.36 -8.87
CA LEU A 411 15.30 -3.81 -9.09
C LEU A 411 14.89 -4.25 -10.50
N LYS A 412 14.13 -3.42 -11.23
CA LYS A 412 13.82 -3.73 -12.63
C LYS A 412 15.10 -3.87 -13.46
N ASP A 413 15.93 -2.84 -13.46
CA ASP A 413 17.14 -2.80 -14.29
C ASP A 413 18.27 -3.62 -13.65
N GLU A 414 18.35 -3.68 -12.33
CA GLU A 414 19.32 -4.51 -11.61
C GLU A 414 19.12 -6.01 -11.88
N LEU A 415 17.89 -6.52 -11.81
CA LEU A 415 17.62 -7.94 -12.10
C LEU A 415 17.82 -8.28 -13.59
N ASP A 416 17.48 -7.34 -14.49
CA ASP A 416 17.78 -7.50 -15.92
C ASP A 416 19.33 -7.62 -16.13
N GLY A 417 20.12 -6.78 -15.44
CA GLY A 417 21.60 -6.86 -15.47
C GLY A 417 22.16 -8.14 -14.86
N VAL A 418 21.62 -8.59 -13.72
CA VAL A 418 21.98 -9.86 -13.08
C VAL A 418 21.71 -11.03 -14.05
N ALA A 419 20.53 -11.06 -14.71
CA ALA A 419 20.18 -12.08 -15.69
C ALA A 419 21.21 -12.16 -16.82
N GLN A 420 21.65 -11.01 -17.38
CA GLN A 420 22.65 -10.96 -18.44
C GLN A 420 23.98 -11.59 -18.00
N VAL A 421 24.44 -11.28 -16.79
CA VAL A 421 25.71 -11.84 -16.26
C VAL A 421 25.58 -13.33 -15.93
N LEU A 422 24.43 -13.78 -15.46
CA LEU A 422 24.18 -15.20 -15.18
C LEU A 422 24.18 -16.05 -16.46
N VAL A 423 23.64 -15.52 -17.57
CA VAL A 423 23.54 -16.22 -18.87
C VAL A 423 24.85 -16.14 -19.66
N HIS A 424 25.45 -14.96 -19.77
CA HIS A 424 26.58 -14.72 -20.68
C HIS A 424 27.93 -14.72 -19.99
N GLY A 425 27.95 -14.82 -18.67
CA GLY A 425 29.16 -14.67 -17.86
C GLY A 425 29.52 -13.20 -17.61
N GLY A 426 30.43 -12.99 -16.69
CA GLY A 426 30.88 -11.68 -16.28
C GLY A 426 31.05 -11.61 -14.75
N ASP A 427 31.42 -10.43 -14.26
CA ASP A 427 31.64 -10.16 -12.85
C ASP A 427 30.79 -8.96 -12.43
N LEU A 428 29.75 -9.23 -11.64
CA LEU A 428 28.82 -8.21 -11.12
C LEU A 428 29.52 -7.16 -10.26
N ARG A 429 30.64 -7.51 -9.62
CA ARG A 429 31.39 -6.59 -8.74
C ARG A 429 32.03 -5.42 -9.49
N ARG A 430 32.11 -5.49 -10.84
CA ARG A 430 32.62 -4.41 -11.68
C ARG A 430 31.59 -3.32 -11.97
N ASP A 431 30.32 -3.59 -11.72
CA ASP A 431 29.25 -2.63 -11.89
C ASP A 431 28.75 -2.20 -10.51
N GLU A 432 28.87 -0.91 -10.18
CA GLU A 432 28.50 -0.35 -8.86
C GLU A 432 27.02 -0.62 -8.50
N ALA A 433 26.11 -0.59 -9.49
CA ALA A 433 24.69 -0.86 -9.28
C ALA A 433 24.41 -2.34 -8.98
N LEU A 434 25.21 -3.26 -9.57
CA LEU A 434 25.00 -4.70 -9.51
C LEU A 434 25.85 -5.40 -8.45
N ALA A 435 26.95 -4.79 -7.99
CA ALA A 435 27.91 -5.40 -7.06
C ALA A 435 27.26 -5.99 -5.80
N LYS A 436 26.21 -5.37 -5.30
CA LYS A 436 25.45 -5.84 -4.11
C LYS A 436 24.72 -7.17 -4.32
N HIS A 437 24.53 -7.62 -5.57
CA HIS A 437 23.92 -8.90 -5.91
C HIS A 437 24.96 -10.01 -6.19
N ALA A 438 26.27 -9.71 -6.12
CA ALA A 438 27.30 -10.62 -6.59
C ALA A 438 27.33 -11.94 -5.80
N ASP A 439 27.32 -11.89 -4.47
CA ASP A 439 27.36 -13.08 -3.62
C ASP A 439 26.12 -13.96 -3.83
N TRP A 440 24.94 -13.35 -3.89
CA TRP A 440 23.69 -14.03 -4.23
C TRP A 440 23.74 -14.69 -5.62
N ALA A 441 24.24 -13.98 -6.64
CA ALA A 441 24.38 -14.53 -7.99
C ALA A 441 25.36 -15.71 -8.06
N GLU A 442 26.46 -15.69 -7.28
CA GLU A 442 27.37 -16.82 -7.17
C GLU A 442 26.70 -18.05 -6.52
N GLU A 443 25.93 -17.83 -5.46
CA GLU A 443 25.11 -18.88 -4.85
C GLU A 443 24.11 -19.47 -5.85
N LEU A 444 23.39 -18.62 -6.63
CA LEU A 444 22.46 -19.06 -7.65
C LEU A 444 23.12 -19.92 -8.73
N LYS A 445 24.33 -19.56 -9.20
CA LYS A 445 25.10 -20.36 -10.16
C LYS A 445 25.48 -21.74 -9.63
N SER A 446 25.61 -21.90 -8.31
CA SER A 446 25.87 -23.21 -7.71
C SER A 446 24.67 -24.14 -7.71
N ARG A 447 23.44 -23.56 -7.77
CA ARG A 447 22.17 -24.29 -7.69
C ARG A 447 21.48 -24.46 -9.04
N HIS A 448 21.70 -23.53 -9.98
CA HIS A 448 20.97 -23.47 -11.25
C HIS A 448 21.90 -23.33 -12.46
N VAL A 449 21.45 -23.86 -13.59
CA VAL A 449 22.04 -23.58 -14.91
C VAL A 449 21.17 -22.53 -15.60
N PHE A 450 21.72 -21.33 -15.81
CA PHE A 450 21.02 -20.23 -16.44
C PHE A 450 21.20 -20.24 -17.96
N THR A 451 20.08 -20.09 -18.67
CA THR A 451 20.01 -19.91 -20.13
C THR A 451 19.19 -18.67 -20.46
N ALA A 452 19.24 -18.19 -21.69
CA ALA A 452 18.41 -17.06 -22.11
C ALA A 452 16.91 -17.32 -21.95
N GLU A 453 16.47 -18.57 -22.00
CA GLU A 453 15.06 -18.96 -21.91
C GLU A 453 14.56 -19.06 -20.48
N ASN A 454 15.42 -19.38 -19.50
CA ASN A 454 14.99 -19.67 -18.12
C ASN A 454 15.40 -18.63 -17.08
N ALA A 455 16.33 -17.72 -17.40
CA ALA A 455 16.97 -16.83 -16.43
C ALA A 455 15.95 -15.91 -15.72
N GLU A 456 15.00 -15.36 -16.47
CA GLU A 456 13.98 -14.46 -15.91
C GLU A 456 13.07 -15.21 -14.92
N GLU A 457 12.60 -16.40 -15.28
CA GLU A 457 11.70 -17.18 -14.43
C GLU A 457 12.42 -17.67 -13.16
N LEU A 458 13.65 -18.17 -13.30
CA LEU A 458 14.45 -18.59 -12.14
C LEU A 458 14.71 -17.41 -11.19
N LEU A 459 15.10 -16.24 -11.71
CA LEU A 459 15.29 -15.05 -10.87
C LEU A 459 14.02 -14.60 -10.17
N ARG A 460 12.87 -14.68 -10.84
CA ARG A 460 11.56 -14.39 -10.22
C ARG A 460 11.29 -15.30 -9.03
N GLN A 461 11.52 -16.60 -9.15
CA GLN A 461 11.36 -17.56 -8.07
C GLN A 461 12.36 -17.31 -6.93
N GLU A 462 13.62 -17.03 -7.25
CA GLU A 462 14.66 -16.76 -6.26
C GLU A 462 14.42 -15.44 -5.50
N VAL A 463 13.92 -14.39 -6.16
CA VAL A 463 13.45 -13.15 -5.47
C VAL A 463 12.33 -13.46 -4.49
N GLY A 464 11.41 -14.36 -4.87
CA GLY A 464 10.35 -14.84 -3.97
C GLY A 464 10.89 -15.60 -2.76
N ALA A 465 11.91 -16.45 -2.96
CA ALA A 465 12.60 -17.15 -1.88
C ALA A 465 13.29 -16.16 -0.91
N VAL A 466 13.99 -15.16 -1.46
CA VAL A 466 14.58 -14.08 -0.63
C VAL A 466 13.49 -13.37 0.17
N PHE A 467 12.34 -13.07 -0.43
CA PHE A 467 11.26 -12.41 0.31
C PHE A 467 10.62 -13.31 1.38
N ALA A 468 10.53 -14.62 1.17
CA ALA A 468 10.12 -15.55 2.23
C ALA A 468 11.09 -15.49 3.42
N THR A 469 12.41 -15.46 3.18
CA THR A 469 13.44 -15.29 4.22
C THR A 469 13.32 -13.91 4.90
N VAL A 470 12.99 -12.85 4.16
CA VAL A 470 12.68 -11.52 4.73
C VAL A 470 11.56 -11.60 5.77
N LEU A 471 10.49 -12.35 5.48
CA LEU A 471 9.39 -12.53 6.43
C LEU A 471 9.79 -13.41 7.62
N GLU A 472 10.65 -14.43 7.43
CA GLU A 472 11.22 -15.24 8.51
C GLU A 472 12.09 -14.41 9.45
N HIS A 473 12.91 -13.50 8.90
CA HIS A 473 13.69 -12.56 9.72
C HIS A 473 12.79 -11.61 10.52
N ALA A 474 11.69 -11.16 9.93
CA ALA A 474 10.71 -10.29 10.59
C ALA A 474 9.82 -11.01 11.61
N GLY A 475 9.77 -12.35 11.59
CA GLY A 475 9.03 -13.18 12.53
C GLY A 475 9.68 -13.19 13.92
N VAL A 476 8.90 -12.97 14.98
CA VAL A 476 9.40 -12.96 16.37
C VAL A 476 9.75 -14.37 16.82
N PHE A 477 8.79 -15.28 16.76
CA PHE A 477 9.04 -16.71 17.04
C PHE A 477 9.36 -17.40 15.71
N LYS A 478 10.58 -17.93 15.61
CA LYS A 478 11.07 -18.53 14.36
C LYS A 478 10.35 -19.84 14.04
N CYS A 479 10.30 -20.20 12.76
CA CYS A 479 9.69 -21.45 12.29
C CYS A 479 10.57 -22.70 12.56
N THR A 480 11.28 -22.72 13.69
CA THR A 480 12.05 -23.86 14.19
C THR A 480 11.30 -24.56 15.33
N PRO A 481 11.66 -25.79 15.72
CA PRO A 481 11.05 -26.43 16.89
C PRO A 481 11.11 -25.56 18.14
N GLU A 482 12.28 -24.94 18.42
CA GLU A 482 12.52 -24.08 19.59
C GLU A 482 11.66 -22.81 19.52
N GLY A 483 11.55 -22.19 18.34
CA GLY A 483 10.73 -21.00 18.13
C GLY A 483 9.23 -21.31 18.27
N ARG A 484 8.77 -22.48 17.81
CA ARG A 484 7.39 -22.93 18.01
C ARG A 484 7.09 -23.22 19.49
N GLU A 485 8.01 -23.80 20.24
CA GLU A 485 7.87 -23.98 21.68
C GLU A 485 7.83 -22.65 22.42
N ALA A 486 8.66 -21.68 22.02
CA ALA A 486 8.62 -20.32 22.56
C ALA A 486 7.28 -19.63 22.29
N PHE A 487 6.73 -19.79 21.10
CA PHE A 487 5.40 -19.26 20.77
C PHE A 487 4.30 -19.86 21.64
N LEU A 488 4.39 -21.17 21.92
CA LEU A 488 3.44 -21.82 22.81
C LEU A 488 3.61 -21.38 24.27
N ARG A 489 4.84 -21.10 24.73
CA ARG A 489 5.03 -20.50 26.07
C ARG A 489 4.30 -19.16 26.19
N PHE A 490 4.39 -18.31 25.15
CA PHE A 490 3.61 -17.08 25.12
C PHE A 490 2.11 -17.37 25.16
N ILE A 491 1.58 -18.24 24.27
CA ILE A 491 0.14 -18.59 24.24
C ILE A 491 -0.36 -19.07 25.62
N HIS A 492 0.43 -19.88 26.32
CA HIS A 492 0.05 -20.39 27.64
C HIS A 492 0.16 -19.34 28.76
N SER A 493 0.82 -18.21 28.50
CA SER A 493 0.91 -17.11 29.46
C SER A 493 -0.26 -16.13 29.35
N VAL A 494 -1.04 -16.23 28.30
CA VAL A 494 -2.26 -15.46 28.06
C VAL A 494 -3.46 -16.13 28.76
#